data_8435c4f824f005bf6558f723e03407a4
#
_entry.id   8435c4f824f005bf6558f723e03407a4
#
_cell.length_a   1.000
_cell.length_b   1.000
_cell.length_c   1.000
_cell.angle_alpha   90.00
_cell.angle_beta   90.00
_cell.angle_gamma   90.00
#
_symmetry.space_group_name_H-M   'P 1'
#
loop_
_entity.id
_entity.type
_entity.pdbx_description
1 polymer ?
#
loop_
_entity_poly.entity_id
_entity_poly.type
_entity_poly.pdbx_seq_one_letter_code
_entity_poly.pdbx_strand_id
1 'polypeptide(L)'
;MKKILLVIFSFFILCKTVNASYIVYDMDNNRVLKDINMNEKHLVASTSKIMTAIVAIENSNLDSKVIVTKDILSAVGSSIYLEIGEKISMKDLLYGMMLRSGNDAATMIAIHVSGSMERFTEKMNEYAKKIGMNNTLFYNSHGLENKDGLGNTSTAYDMAVLTTYAMQNDKFRKIFSTKNYNCKSDRKNYSWQNKNKLLKYDYVTGGKTGYTKKAKRTLVTTGLINGANIVIVTLNDSNDWETHKASYKYIKKNYKNEKILNKNKFSLDTKNLFIEDTLYIKNNFNLLINNSEKKLIKIKYFIKKDSNYDNDDIVGYASIYLNNKEVGNEDIYIKKGKRNSKIKNFFQKLFKKDVD
;
A
#
# COMPACT_ATOMS: atom_id res chain seq x y z
N MET A 1 -52.42 -42.62 32.19
CA MET A 1 -51.05 -42.65 31.54
C MET A 1 -50.81 -41.32 30.87
N LYS A 2 -50.02 -40.42 31.51
CA LYS A 2 -49.64 -39.10 30.96
C LYS A 2 -48.38 -39.27 30.13
N LYS A 3 -48.46 -38.98 28.84
CA LYS A 3 -47.25 -38.92 27.93
C LYS A 3 -46.55 -37.63 28.18
N ILE A 4 -45.34 -37.68 28.70
CA ILE A 4 -44.43 -36.54 28.83
C ILE A 4 -43.76 -36.37 27.49
N LEU A 5 -44.04 -35.24 26.79
CA LEU A 5 -43.37 -34.85 25.54
C LEU A 5 -42.06 -34.13 25.91
N LEU A 6 -40.94 -34.79 25.71
CA LEU A 6 -39.60 -34.22 25.94
C LEU A 6 -39.22 -33.38 24.71
N VAL A 7 -39.33 -32.05 24.83
CA VAL A 7 -38.86 -31.11 23.79
C VAL A 7 -37.35 -30.89 24.01
N ILE A 8 -36.52 -31.52 23.20
CA ILE A 8 -35.07 -31.26 23.16
C ILE A 8 -34.84 -29.98 22.36
N PHE A 9 -34.58 -28.88 23.07
CA PHE A 9 -34.18 -27.61 22.46
C PHE A 9 -32.69 -27.72 22.09
N SER A 10 -32.41 -28.08 20.84
CA SER A 10 -31.04 -28.13 20.32
C SER A 10 -30.54 -26.71 20.13
N PHE A 11 -29.73 -26.24 21.06
CA PHE A 11 -29.05 -24.96 20.97
C PHE A 11 -27.89 -25.12 19.95
N PHE A 12 -28.14 -24.84 18.68
CA PHE A 12 -27.10 -24.68 17.69
C PHE A 12 -26.29 -23.40 18.04
N ILE A 13 -25.20 -23.56 18.78
CA ILE A 13 -24.20 -22.55 18.89
C ILE A 13 -23.59 -22.47 17.50
N LEU A 14 -23.99 -21.48 16.71
CA LEU A 14 -23.27 -21.06 15.49
C LEU A 14 -21.93 -20.56 15.92
N CYS A 15 -20.98 -21.48 16.09
CA CYS A 15 -19.56 -21.13 16.14
C CYS A 15 -19.24 -20.50 14.79
N LYS A 16 -19.17 -19.17 14.71
CA LYS A 16 -18.60 -18.49 13.54
C LYS A 16 -17.19 -19.00 13.41
N THR A 17 -16.96 -19.94 12.51
CA THR A 17 -15.61 -20.30 12.09
C THR A 17 -15.03 -19.05 11.46
N VAL A 18 -14.08 -18.41 12.11
CA VAL A 18 -13.32 -17.29 11.54
C VAL A 18 -12.57 -17.85 10.35
N ASN A 19 -13.09 -17.58 9.17
CA ASN A 19 -12.48 -18.04 7.92
C ASN A 19 -11.27 -17.20 7.59
N ALA A 20 -10.32 -17.76 6.82
CA ALA A 20 -9.19 -17.00 6.31
C ALA A 20 -9.66 -15.78 5.49
N SER A 21 -9.02 -14.64 5.69
CA SER A 21 -9.19 -13.47 4.84
C SER A 21 -8.01 -13.31 3.89
N TYR A 22 -8.31 -12.87 2.67
CA TYR A 22 -7.34 -12.82 1.60
C TYR A 22 -7.66 -11.67 0.64
N ILE A 23 -6.64 -11.02 0.12
CA ILE A 23 -6.74 -10.02 -0.94
C ILE A 23 -5.53 -10.07 -1.88
N VAL A 24 -5.78 -9.86 -3.16
CA VAL A 24 -4.79 -9.45 -4.17
C VAL A 24 -5.18 -8.04 -4.62
N TYR A 25 -4.26 -7.10 -4.44
CA TYR A 25 -4.50 -5.69 -4.64
C TYR A 25 -3.46 -5.09 -5.58
N ASP A 26 -3.92 -4.39 -6.61
CA ASP A 26 -3.11 -3.56 -7.50
C ASP A 26 -2.78 -2.25 -6.79
N MET A 27 -1.51 -2.05 -6.45
CA MET A 27 -1.04 -0.87 -5.72
C MET A 27 -0.95 0.37 -6.61
N ASP A 28 -0.78 0.20 -7.92
CA ASP A 28 -0.62 1.30 -8.86
C ASP A 28 -1.96 2.03 -9.11
N ASN A 29 -3.07 1.26 -9.10
CA ASN A 29 -4.40 1.78 -9.38
C ASN A 29 -5.37 1.65 -8.19
N ASN A 30 -4.89 1.30 -7.01
CA ASN A 30 -5.70 1.12 -5.79
C ASN A 30 -6.92 0.21 -6.01
N ARG A 31 -6.70 -0.96 -6.64
CA ARG A 31 -7.77 -1.84 -7.10
C ARG A 31 -7.69 -3.25 -6.53
N VAL A 32 -8.82 -3.76 -6.04
CA VAL A 32 -8.98 -5.17 -5.66
C VAL A 32 -9.06 -6.02 -6.93
N LEU A 33 -8.16 -6.99 -7.07
CA LEU A 33 -8.14 -7.94 -8.20
C LEU A 33 -8.83 -9.25 -7.84
N LYS A 34 -8.70 -9.67 -6.58
CA LYS A 34 -9.33 -10.87 -6.04
C LYS A 34 -9.37 -10.78 -4.51
N ASP A 35 -10.42 -11.30 -3.90
CA ASP A 35 -10.54 -11.32 -2.45
C ASP A 35 -11.39 -12.50 -1.94
N ILE A 36 -11.27 -12.76 -0.65
CA ILE A 36 -12.15 -13.58 0.18
C ILE A 36 -12.21 -12.89 1.54
N ASN A 37 -13.40 -12.52 2.00
CA ASN A 37 -13.62 -11.90 3.32
C ASN A 37 -12.67 -10.71 3.61
N MET A 38 -12.32 -9.91 2.59
CA MET A 38 -11.26 -8.88 2.71
C MET A 38 -11.51 -7.84 3.80
N ASN A 39 -12.77 -7.65 4.23
CA ASN A 39 -13.17 -6.68 5.25
C ASN A 39 -13.41 -7.32 6.64
N GLU A 40 -13.20 -8.63 6.80
CA GLU A 40 -13.28 -9.30 8.09
C GLU A 40 -12.10 -8.92 8.98
N LYS A 41 -12.38 -8.56 10.25
CA LYS A 41 -11.36 -8.15 11.22
C LYS A 41 -10.67 -9.36 11.83
N HIS A 42 -9.34 -9.35 11.79
CA HIS A 42 -8.49 -10.36 12.38
C HIS A 42 -7.39 -9.73 13.24
N LEU A 43 -6.87 -10.51 14.19
CA LEU A 43 -5.57 -10.22 14.78
C LEU A 43 -4.48 -10.34 13.69
N VAL A 44 -3.64 -9.33 13.56
CA VAL A 44 -2.66 -9.27 12.47
C VAL A 44 -1.25 -9.67 12.87
N ALA A 45 -1.04 -9.99 14.14
CA ALA A 45 0.25 -10.39 14.66
C ALA A 45 1.39 -9.46 14.22
N SER A 46 2.56 -10.00 13.91
CA SER A 46 3.74 -9.21 13.51
C SER A 46 3.65 -8.54 12.14
N THR A 47 2.58 -8.70 11.36
CA THR A 47 2.37 -7.87 10.16
C THR A 47 2.10 -6.40 10.53
N SER A 48 1.66 -6.12 11.78
CA SER A 48 1.58 -4.75 12.36
C SER A 48 2.90 -3.98 12.24
N LYS A 49 4.04 -4.67 12.21
CA LYS A 49 5.38 -4.04 12.12
C LYS A 49 5.59 -3.26 10.81
N ILE A 50 4.72 -3.44 9.81
CA ILE A 50 4.67 -2.59 8.62
C ILE A 50 4.30 -1.17 9.03
N MET A 51 3.26 -1.00 9.87
CA MET A 51 2.89 0.31 10.42
C MET A 51 4.00 0.87 11.32
N THR A 52 4.55 0.06 12.21
CA THR A 52 5.67 0.47 13.07
C THR A 52 6.85 0.98 12.25
N ALA A 53 7.19 0.30 11.17
CA ALA A 53 8.31 0.68 10.32
C ALA A 53 8.06 2.02 9.61
N ILE A 54 6.90 2.20 8.97
CA ILE A 54 6.64 3.44 8.22
C ILE A 54 6.51 4.64 9.16
N VAL A 55 5.84 4.49 10.30
CA VAL A 55 5.74 5.55 11.32
C VAL A 55 7.13 5.95 11.82
N ALA A 56 8.00 4.98 12.10
CA ALA A 56 9.37 5.28 12.55
C ALA A 56 10.21 5.95 11.45
N ILE A 57 10.12 5.50 10.21
CA ILE A 57 10.87 6.07 9.08
C ILE A 57 10.48 7.53 8.84
N GLU A 58 9.21 7.87 8.98
CA GLU A 58 8.71 9.23 8.73
C GLU A 58 8.88 10.18 9.93
N ASN A 59 9.12 9.65 11.14
CA ASN A 59 9.19 10.46 12.37
C ASN A 59 10.54 10.39 13.09
N SER A 60 11.59 9.81 12.49
CA SER A 60 12.91 9.75 13.12
C SER A 60 14.06 9.86 12.12
N ASN A 61 15.22 10.25 12.63
CA ASN A 61 16.47 10.12 11.88
C ASN A 61 16.97 8.66 11.96
N LEU A 62 17.11 7.99 10.82
CA LEU A 62 17.54 6.59 10.76
C LEU A 62 18.97 6.36 11.22
N ASP A 63 19.83 7.37 11.20
CA ASP A 63 21.21 7.30 11.65
C ASP A 63 21.36 7.59 13.15
N SER A 64 20.26 8.00 13.84
CA SER A 64 20.29 8.23 15.29
C SER A 64 20.64 6.93 16.05
N LYS A 65 21.41 7.09 17.12
CA LYS A 65 21.73 5.98 18.02
C LYS A 65 20.66 5.83 19.08
N VAL A 66 20.08 4.66 19.15
CA VAL A 66 19.12 4.26 20.17
C VAL A 66 19.87 3.55 21.29
N ILE A 67 19.68 3.99 22.53
CA ILE A 67 20.19 3.30 23.72
C ILE A 67 19.09 2.34 24.17
N VAL A 68 19.44 1.07 24.24
CA VAL A 68 18.51 0.02 24.67
C VAL A 68 18.22 0.14 26.15
N THR A 69 16.96 0.29 26.50
CA THR A 69 16.49 0.42 27.90
C THR A 69 15.88 -0.90 28.41
N LYS A 70 15.56 -0.96 29.70
CA LYS A 70 14.92 -2.11 30.33
C LYS A 70 13.51 -2.43 29.77
N ASP A 71 12.93 -1.55 28.96
CA ASP A 71 11.62 -1.75 28.33
C ASP A 71 11.58 -3.01 27.45
N ILE A 72 12.73 -3.45 26.92
CA ILE A 72 12.85 -4.72 26.18
C ILE A 72 12.46 -5.95 27.00
N LEU A 73 12.49 -5.89 28.33
CA LEU A 73 12.16 -7.02 29.20
C LEU A 73 10.68 -7.42 29.12
N SER A 74 9.82 -6.50 28.69
CA SER A 74 8.39 -6.75 28.42
C SER A 74 8.15 -7.39 27.04
N ALA A 75 9.14 -7.36 26.13
CA ALA A 75 9.04 -7.80 24.77
C ALA A 75 9.28 -9.31 24.62
N VAL A 76 8.26 -10.11 24.86
CA VAL A 76 8.34 -11.59 24.72
C VAL A 76 8.28 -12.02 23.25
N GLY A 77 8.66 -13.27 22.97
CA GLY A 77 8.54 -13.92 21.66
C GLY A 77 9.73 -13.68 20.74
N SER A 78 9.51 -13.31 19.48
CA SER A 78 10.61 -13.08 18.51
C SER A 78 11.49 -11.92 18.96
N SER A 79 12.79 -12.12 19.02
CA SER A 79 13.79 -11.13 19.46
C SER A 79 14.99 -11.08 18.52
N ILE A 80 15.68 -9.97 18.47
CA ILE A 80 17.03 -9.85 17.92
C ILE A 80 18.10 -9.88 19.02
N TYR A 81 17.66 -10.09 20.27
CA TYR A 81 18.49 -10.24 21.46
C TYR A 81 19.31 -8.99 21.79
N LEU A 82 18.63 -7.84 21.83
CA LEU A 82 19.20 -6.58 22.31
C LEU A 82 19.63 -6.68 23.77
N GLU A 83 20.71 -5.97 24.13
CA GLU A 83 21.22 -5.92 25.53
C GLU A 83 20.95 -4.54 26.12
N ILE A 84 20.52 -4.49 27.40
CA ILE A 84 20.31 -3.23 28.11
C ILE A 84 21.57 -2.39 28.09
N GLY A 85 21.46 -1.11 27.67
CA GLY A 85 22.59 -0.19 27.54
C GLY A 85 23.32 -0.27 26.18
N GLU A 86 22.98 -1.22 25.31
CA GLU A 86 23.52 -1.32 23.94
C GLU A 86 23.13 -0.09 23.11
N LYS A 87 24.06 0.38 22.27
CA LYS A 87 23.84 1.50 21.36
C LYS A 87 23.80 0.97 19.92
N ILE A 88 22.63 1.06 19.29
CA ILE A 88 22.37 0.57 17.93
C ILE A 88 21.68 1.66 17.10
N SER A 89 21.85 1.69 15.78
CA SER A 89 21.18 2.71 14.96
C SER A 89 19.67 2.40 14.79
N MET A 90 18.85 3.45 14.63
CA MET A 90 17.44 3.29 14.29
C MET A 90 17.26 2.46 13.02
N LYS A 91 18.11 2.68 12.00
CA LYS A 91 18.15 1.88 10.79
C LYS A 91 18.35 0.39 11.07
N ASP A 92 19.32 0.04 11.89
CA ASP A 92 19.62 -1.35 12.22
C ASP A 92 18.47 -2.00 13.02
N LEU A 93 17.85 -1.25 13.93
CA LEU A 93 16.64 -1.72 14.64
C LEU A 93 15.51 -2.03 13.68
N LEU A 94 15.27 -1.17 12.68
CA LEU A 94 14.25 -1.39 11.65
C LEU A 94 14.53 -2.66 10.84
N TYR A 95 15.78 -2.91 10.44
CA TYR A 95 16.15 -4.15 9.76
C TYR A 95 15.93 -5.37 10.67
N GLY A 96 16.38 -5.33 11.91
CA GLY A 96 16.17 -6.43 12.86
C GLY A 96 14.69 -6.71 13.13
N MET A 97 13.90 -5.66 13.31
CA MET A 97 12.45 -5.75 13.45
C MET A 97 11.77 -6.37 12.22
N MET A 98 12.11 -5.94 11.01
CA MET A 98 11.45 -6.41 9.81
C MET A 98 11.92 -7.80 9.39
N LEU A 99 13.22 -8.08 9.38
CA LEU A 99 13.78 -9.35 8.91
C LEU A 99 13.55 -10.49 9.92
N ARG A 100 13.82 -10.23 11.21
CA ARG A 100 13.73 -11.23 12.28
C ARG A 100 12.43 -11.17 13.08
N SER A 101 11.62 -10.12 12.82
CA SER A 101 10.40 -9.87 13.59
C SER A 101 10.67 -9.54 15.07
N GLY A 102 11.83 -8.90 15.39
CA GLY A 102 12.22 -8.57 16.74
C GLY A 102 11.20 -7.70 17.48
N ASN A 103 10.63 -8.22 18.56
CA ASN A 103 9.70 -7.47 19.41
C ASN A 103 10.45 -6.48 20.29
N ASP A 104 11.64 -6.84 20.76
CA ASP A 104 12.59 -5.97 21.45
C ASP A 104 12.96 -4.75 20.58
N ALA A 105 13.28 -4.96 19.31
CA ALA A 105 13.52 -3.87 18.37
C ALA A 105 12.26 -2.99 18.16
N ALA A 106 11.08 -3.59 17.99
CA ALA A 106 9.83 -2.84 17.84
C ALA A 106 9.52 -1.98 19.08
N THR A 107 9.79 -2.49 20.28
CA THR A 107 9.64 -1.76 21.55
C THR A 107 10.61 -0.59 21.60
N MET A 108 11.89 -0.80 21.31
CA MET A 108 12.89 0.28 21.34
C MET A 108 12.62 1.37 20.29
N ILE A 109 12.14 0.97 19.10
CA ILE A 109 11.70 1.92 18.08
C ILE A 109 10.57 2.80 18.62
N ALA A 110 9.54 2.20 19.22
CA ALA A 110 8.40 2.95 19.77
C ALA A 110 8.81 3.94 20.85
N ILE A 111 9.63 3.49 21.83
CA ILE A 111 10.15 4.35 22.91
C ILE A 111 11.00 5.49 22.36
N HIS A 112 11.91 5.20 21.42
CA HIS A 112 12.77 6.24 20.86
C HIS A 112 12.00 7.31 20.06
N VAL A 113 10.99 6.90 19.27
CA VAL A 113 10.22 7.82 18.41
C VAL A 113 9.22 8.66 19.19
N SER A 114 8.59 8.10 20.24
CA SER A 114 7.46 8.74 20.91
C SER A 114 7.60 8.86 22.43
N GLY A 115 8.69 8.36 23.02
CA GLY A 115 8.94 8.38 24.47
C GLY A 115 8.20 7.30 25.24
N SER A 116 7.11 6.71 24.71
CA SER A 116 6.41 5.59 25.32
C SER A 116 5.71 4.71 24.27
N MET A 117 5.32 3.49 24.67
CA MET A 117 4.54 2.58 23.81
C MET A 117 3.15 3.16 23.51
N GLU A 118 2.50 3.75 24.49
CA GLU A 118 1.17 4.34 24.39
C GLU A 118 1.14 5.45 23.35
N ARG A 119 2.05 6.44 23.46
CA ARG A 119 2.15 7.56 22.50
C ARG A 119 2.51 7.08 21.09
N PHE A 120 3.34 6.03 20.98
CA PHE A 120 3.65 5.45 19.69
C PHE A 120 2.42 4.76 19.07
N THR A 121 1.64 4.06 19.90
CA THR A 121 0.41 3.40 19.49
C THR A 121 -0.67 4.40 19.05
N GLU A 122 -0.81 5.51 19.76
CA GLU A 122 -1.66 6.63 19.35
C GLU A 122 -1.27 7.12 17.95
N LYS A 123 0.03 7.36 17.72
CA LYS A 123 0.57 7.75 16.40
C LYS A 123 0.30 6.70 15.33
N MET A 124 0.42 5.39 15.62
CA MET A 124 0.04 4.33 14.68
C MET A 124 -1.44 4.42 14.28
N ASN A 125 -2.33 4.70 15.23
CA ASN A 125 -3.76 4.84 14.97
C ASN A 125 -4.11 6.14 14.22
N GLU A 126 -3.40 7.23 14.46
CA GLU A 126 -3.49 8.46 13.67
C GLU A 126 -3.12 8.21 12.20
N TYR A 127 -2.01 7.48 11.97
CA TYR A 127 -1.61 7.07 10.62
C TYR A 127 -2.65 6.18 9.96
N ALA A 128 -3.19 5.20 10.68
CA ALA A 128 -4.25 4.33 10.19
C ALA A 128 -5.45 5.15 9.70
N LYS A 129 -5.91 6.10 10.51
CA LYS A 129 -7.00 7.01 10.14
C LYS A 129 -6.66 7.88 8.92
N LYS A 130 -5.45 8.47 8.90
CA LYS A 130 -4.95 9.33 7.81
C LYS A 130 -4.95 8.63 6.47
N ILE A 131 -4.56 7.34 6.42
CA ILE A 131 -4.46 6.58 5.17
C ILE A 131 -5.72 5.76 4.85
N GLY A 132 -6.80 5.89 5.63
CA GLY A 132 -8.10 5.28 5.35
C GLY A 132 -8.25 3.82 5.82
N MET A 133 -7.48 3.37 6.82
CA MET A 133 -7.63 2.04 7.45
C MET A 133 -8.78 2.05 8.46
N ASN A 134 -10.02 2.08 7.98
CA ASN A 134 -11.21 2.32 8.81
C ASN A 134 -11.60 1.15 9.73
N ASN A 135 -11.02 -0.03 9.53
CA ASN A 135 -11.30 -1.24 10.30
C ASN A 135 -10.09 -1.74 11.10
N THR A 136 -9.14 -0.83 11.40
CA THR A 136 -7.87 -1.15 12.06
C THR A 136 -7.75 -0.46 13.40
N LEU A 137 -7.22 -1.20 14.38
CA LEU A 137 -6.86 -0.66 15.68
C LEU A 137 -5.54 -1.29 16.17
N PHE A 138 -4.58 -0.44 16.51
CA PHE A 138 -3.30 -0.85 17.08
C PHE A 138 -3.30 -0.65 18.59
N TYR A 139 -2.71 -1.60 19.32
CA TYR A 139 -2.51 -1.60 20.78
C TYR A 139 -1.03 -1.58 21.15
N ASN A 140 -0.13 -1.91 20.22
CA ASN A 140 1.31 -1.91 20.43
C ASN A 140 2.08 -1.94 19.10
N SER A 141 3.40 -1.74 19.18
CA SER A 141 4.30 -1.71 18.02
C SER A 141 4.66 -3.08 17.44
N HIS A 142 4.42 -4.18 18.15
CA HIS A 142 4.97 -5.50 17.81
C HIS A 142 3.95 -6.53 17.35
N GLY A 143 2.66 -6.40 17.71
CA GLY A 143 1.57 -7.26 17.26
C GLY A 143 1.27 -8.47 18.14
N LEU A 144 1.78 -8.52 19.38
CA LEU A 144 1.35 -9.52 20.36
C LEU A 144 0.06 -9.08 21.04
N GLU A 145 -0.73 -10.08 21.45
CA GLU A 145 -1.87 -9.85 22.33
C GLU A 145 -1.39 -9.58 23.76
N ASN A 146 -2.10 -8.73 24.49
CA ASN A 146 -1.93 -8.55 25.92
C ASN A 146 -2.52 -9.74 26.72
N LYS A 147 -2.43 -9.67 28.06
CA LYS A 147 -2.94 -10.73 28.94
C LYS A 147 -4.45 -10.97 28.79
N ASP A 148 -5.21 -9.93 28.48
CA ASP A 148 -6.68 -9.99 28.26
C ASP A 148 -7.03 -10.49 26.86
N GLY A 149 -6.01 -10.73 26.03
CA GLY A 149 -6.16 -11.21 24.67
C GLY A 149 -6.50 -10.13 23.64
N LEU A 150 -6.40 -8.85 24.01
CA LEU A 150 -6.48 -7.73 23.07
C LEU A 150 -5.17 -7.62 22.31
N GLY A 151 -5.24 -7.38 21.01
CA GLY A 151 -4.08 -7.23 20.13
C GLY A 151 -4.43 -6.41 18.90
N ASN A 152 -3.42 -6.11 18.12
CA ASN A 152 -3.58 -5.33 16.89
C ASN A 152 -4.55 -6.04 15.95
N THR A 153 -5.63 -5.37 15.58
CA THR A 153 -6.67 -5.88 14.68
C THR A 153 -6.71 -5.07 13.40
N SER A 154 -6.95 -5.74 12.28
CA SER A 154 -7.11 -5.11 10.96
C SER A 154 -7.86 -6.05 10.03
N THR A 155 -8.06 -5.62 8.79
CA THR A 155 -8.61 -6.40 7.69
C THR A 155 -7.55 -6.64 6.62
N ALA A 156 -7.77 -7.61 5.72
CA ALA A 156 -6.86 -7.84 4.61
C ALA A 156 -6.81 -6.59 3.70
N TYR A 157 -7.94 -5.90 3.52
CA TYR A 157 -8.02 -4.66 2.76
C TYR A 157 -7.19 -3.53 3.39
N ASP A 158 -7.38 -3.25 4.68
CA ASP A 158 -6.63 -2.19 5.37
C ASP A 158 -5.12 -2.47 5.39
N MET A 159 -4.72 -3.74 5.52
CA MET A 159 -3.30 -4.13 5.44
C MET A 159 -2.72 -3.97 4.03
N ALA A 160 -3.53 -4.12 2.98
CA ALA A 160 -3.11 -3.83 1.61
C ALA A 160 -2.96 -2.32 1.40
N VAL A 161 -3.88 -1.49 1.91
CA VAL A 161 -3.80 -0.02 1.90
C VAL A 161 -2.54 0.46 2.63
N LEU A 162 -2.29 -0.04 3.84
CA LEU A 162 -1.08 0.26 4.60
C LEU A 162 0.20 -0.06 3.82
N THR A 163 0.23 -1.26 3.24
CA THR A 163 1.42 -1.71 2.50
C THR A 163 1.63 -0.87 1.24
N THR A 164 0.56 -0.51 0.53
CA THR A 164 0.60 0.39 -0.63
C THR A 164 1.19 1.75 -0.25
N TYR A 165 0.71 2.34 0.85
CA TYR A 165 1.25 3.60 1.38
C TYR A 165 2.74 3.48 1.74
N ALA A 166 3.10 2.46 2.52
CA ALA A 166 4.48 2.26 2.97
C ALA A 166 5.44 2.02 1.79
N MET A 167 5.00 1.33 0.75
CA MET A 167 5.78 1.05 -0.46
C MET A 167 6.05 2.30 -1.34
N GLN A 168 5.41 3.44 -1.07
CA GLN A 168 5.76 4.71 -1.71
C GLN A 168 7.08 5.30 -1.15
N ASN A 169 7.51 4.85 0.03
CA ASN A 169 8.73 5.31 0.68
C ASN A 169 9.93 4.43 0.31
N ASP A 170 10.98 5.03 -0.29
CA ASP A 170 12.19 4.32 -0.75
C ASP A 170 12.93 3.59 0.37
N LYS A 171 13.03 4.21 1.56
CA LYS A 171 13.69 3.62 2.72
C LYS A 171 12.93 2.39 3.20
N PHE A 172 11.59 2.47 3.23
CA PHE A 172 10.75 1.32 3.57
C PHE A 172 10.91 0.21 2.53
N ARG A 173 10.82 0.51 1.21
CA ARG A 173 11.01 -0.49 0.14
C ARG A 173 12.34 -1.24 0.30
N LYS A 174 13.42 -0.51 0.56
CA LYS A 174 14.75 -1.10 0.75
C LYS A 174 14.78 -2.08 1.92
N ILE A 175 14.21 -1.72 3.07
CA ILE A 175 14.17 -2.59 4.26
C ILE A 175 13.26 -3.80 3.98
N PHE A 176 12.09 -3.57 3.38
CA PHE A 176 11.06 -4.59 3.16
C PHE A 176 11.48 -5.68 2.16
N SER A 177 12.33 -5.32 1.19
CA SER A 177 12.87 -6.22 0.15
C SER A 177 14.14 -6.95 0.56
N THR A 178 14.78 -6.57 1.66
CA THR A 178 16.09 -7.09 2.04
C THR A 178 16.04 -8.56 2.46
N LYS A 179 16.87 -9.39 1.82
CA LYS A 179 16.99 -10.83 2.12
C LYS A 179 17.90 -11.10 3.32
N ASN A 180 19.08 -10.47 3.33
CA ASN A 180 20.08 -10.61 4.38
C ASN A 180 20.61 -9.23 4.75
N TYR A 181 20.91 -9.02 6.03
CA TYR A 181 21.44 -7.78 6.54
C TYR A 181 22.46 -8.03 7.67
N ASN A 182 23.63 -7.41 7.55
CA ASN A 182 24.68 -7.45 8.57
C ASN A 182 24.89 -6.04 9.12
N CYS A 183 25.00 -5.92 10.43
CA CYS A 183 25.30 -4.67 11.10
C CYS A 183 26.10 -4.90 12.38
N LYS A 184 26.52 -3.79 13.01
CA LYS A 184 27.29 -3.80 14.24
C LYS A 184 26.74 -2.74 15.19
N SER A 185 26.47 -3.14 16.42
CA SER A 185 26.28 -2.22 17.54
C SER A 185 27.61 -1.92 18.24
N ASP A 186 27.58 -1.17 19.34
CA ASP A 186 28.76 -0.97 20.20
C ASP A 186 29.19 -2.22 20.98
N ARG A 187 28.34 -3.27 21.01
CA ARG A 187 28.58 -4.50 21.79
C ARG A 187 28.80 -5.73 20.94
N LYS A 188 28.09 -5.90 19.83
CA LYS A 188 28.13 -7.13 19.03
C LYS A 188 27.82 -6.92 17.54
N ASN A 189 28.15 -7.95 16.76
CA ASN A 189 27.78 -8.04 15.35
C ASN A 189 26.45 -8.77 15.19
N TYR A 190 25.65 -8.33 14.24
CA TYR A 190 24.38 -8.95 13.87
C TYR A 190 24.42 -9.43 12.42
N SER A 191 23.84 -10.60 12.20
CA SER A 191 23.60 -11.15 10.86
C SER A 191 22.17 -11.69 10.81
N TRP A 192 21.33 -11.08 9.99
CA TRP A 192 19.91 -11.41 9.94
C TRP A 192 19.48 -11.84 8.53
N GLN A 193 18.79 -12.97 8.47
CA GLN A 193 18.11 -13.44 7.28
C GLN A 193 16.60 -13.18 7.41
N ASN A 194 15.97 -12.69 6.35
CA ASN A 194 14.53 -12.43 6.33
C ASN A 194 13.74 -13.73 6.45
N LYS A 195 12.72 -13.73 7.33
CA LYS A 195 11.81 -14.87 7.53
C LYS A 195 10.87 -15.10 6.34
N ASN A 196 10.71 -14.13 5.45
CA ASN A 196 9.89 -14.27 4.26
C ASN A 196 10.56 -15.17 3.21
N LYS A 197 10.17 -16.44 3.15
CA LYS A 197 10.71 -17.44 2.21
C LYS A 197 10.41 -17.12 0.74
N LEU A 198 9.39 -16.28 0.46
CA LEU A 198 9.01 -15.94 -0.92
C LEU A 198 9.96 -14.96 -1.58
N LEU A 199 10.83 -14.27 -0.83
CA LEU A 199 11.89 -13.42 -1.38
C LEU A 199 12.92 -14.17 -2.25
N LYS A 200 12.88 -15.51 -2.28
CA LYS A 200 13.68 -16.29 -3.23
C LYS A 200 13.21 -16.15 -4.68
N TYR A 201 11.96 -15.74 -4.90
CA TYR A 201 11.40 -15.50 -6.23
C TYR A 201 11.66 -14.05 -6.64
N ASP A 202 12.20 -13.84 -7.85
CA ASP A 202 12.64 -12.52 -8.33
C ASP A 202 11.50 -11.51 -8.50
N TYR A 203 10.27 -12.01 -8.70
CA TYR A 203 9.08 -11.16 -8.79
C TYR A 203 8.56 -10.68 -7.43
N VAL A 204 9.04 -11.24 -6.30
CA VAL A 204 8.63 -10.81 -4.96
C VAL A 204 9.53 -9.67 -4.48
N THR A 205 8.94 -8.51 -4.23
CA THR A 205 9.65 -7.27 -3.91
C THR A 205 9.69 -6.94 -2.41
N GLY A 206 9.05 -7.75 -1.56
CA GLY A 206 9.06 -7.56 -0.12
C GLY A 206 8.08 -8.47 0.60
N GLY A 207 8.07 -8.37 1.94
CA GLY A 207 7.06 -9.05 2.73
C GLY A 207 7.33 -9.12 4.21
N LYS A 208 6.26 -9.37 4.98
CA LYS A 208 6.28 -9.55 6.43
C LYS A 208 5.41 -10.71 6.86
N THR A 209 5.97 -11.60 7.66
CA THR A 209 5.28 -12.75 8.27
C THR A 209 4.79 -12.40 9.66
N GLY A 210 3.67 -13.01 10.07
CA GLY A 210 3.19 -12.96 11.44
C GLY A 210 2.60 -14.30 11.89
N TYR A 211 2.64 -14.55 13.18
CA TYR A 211 2.01 -15.71 13.82
C TYR A 211 1.85 -15.47 15.31
N THR A 212 0.66 -15.72 15.81
CA THR A 212 0.39 -16.03 17.23
C THR A 212 -0.59 -17.21 17.30
N LYS A 213 -0.76 -17.78 18.48
CA LYS A 213 -1.73 -18.89 18.65
C LYS A 213 -3.17 -18.46 18.30
N LYS A 214 -3.54 -17.19 18.56
CA LYS A 214 -4.86 -16.62 18.26
C LYS A 214 -4.99 -16.12 16.84
N ALA A 215 -4.03 -15.31 16.38
CA ALA A 215 -4.04 -14.76 15.02
C ALA A 215 -3.85 -15.82 13.93
N LYS A 216 -3.27 -17.00 14.29
CA LYS A 216 -2.78 -17.98 13.32
C LYS A 216 -1.72 -17.35 12.39
N ARG A 217 -1.53 -17.90 11.18
CA ARG A 217 -0.56 -17.36 10.23
C ARG A 217 -1.12 -16.16 9.51
N THR A 218 -0.30 -15.12 9.43
CA THR A 218 -0.57 -13.89 8.68
C THR A 218 0.62 -13.58 7.78
N LEU A 219 0.36 -13.17 6.57
CA LEU A 219 1.42 -12.86 5.60
C LEU A 219 1.02 -11.67 4.73
N VAL A 220 1.95 -10.75 4.57
CA VAL A 220 1.88 -9.67 3.56
C VAL A 220 3.08 -9.83 2.65
N THR A 221 2.87 -9.85 1.33
CA THR A 221 3.96 -9.79 0.35
C THR A 221 3.64 -8.82 -0.76
N THR A 222 4.68 -8.21 -1.31
CA THR A 222 4.59 -7.39 -2.51
C THR A 222 5.34 -8.04 -3.67
N GLY A 223 4.94 -7.75 -4.89
CA GLY A 223 5.58 -8.27 -6.08
C GLY A 223 5.36 -7.38 -7.30
N LEU A 224 6.28 -7.49 -8.27
CA LEU A 224 6.16 -6.86 -9.58
C LEU A 224 5.78 -7.91 -10.61
N ILE A 225 4.56 -7.86 -11.11
CA ILE A 225 4.00 -8.84 -12.04
C ILE A 225 3.47 -8.15 -13.28
N ASN A 226 3.96 -8.55 -14.44
CA ASN A 226 3.57 -7.97 -15.74
C ASN A 226 3.75 -6.43 -15.78
N GLY A 227 4.71 -5.89 -14.99
CA GLY A 227 4.97 -4.45 -14.88
C GLY A 227 4.01 -3.69 -13.96
N ALA A 228 3.20 -4.38 -13.15
CA ALA A 228 2.34 -3.78 -12.13
C ALA A 228 2.78 -4.19 -10.72
N ASN A 229 2.68 -3.28 -9.76
CA ASN A 229 2.98 -3.50 -8.37
C ASN A 229 1.76 -4.12 -7.66
N ILE A 230 1.95 -5.31 -7.09
CA ILE A 230 0.88 -6.08 -6.43
C ILE A 230 1.21 -6.27 -4.97
N VAL A 231 0.21 -6.13 -4.11
CA VAL A 231 0.28 -6.62 -2.73
C VAL A 231 -0.72 -7.77 -2.53
N ILE A 232 -0.27 -8.79 -1.81
CA ILE A 232 -1.10 -9.91 -1.37
C ILE A 232 -1.08 -9.94 0.15
N VAL A 233 -2.25 -10.06 0.75
CA VAL A 233 -2.41 -10.21 2.20
C VAL A 233 -3.24 -11.44 2.48
N THR A 234 -2.77 -12.29 3.40
CA THR A 234 -3.56 -13.36 4.01
C THR A 234 -3.57 -13.21 5.52
N LEU A 235 -4.74 -13.34 6.13
CA LEU A 235 -4.95 -13.33 7.57
C LEU A 235 -5.65 -14.63 7.97
N ASN A 236 -5.18 -15.29 9.04
CA ASN A 236 -5.68 -16.58 9.51
C ASN A 236 -5.63 -17.69 8.42
N ASP A 237 -4.58 -17.70 7.58
CA ASP A 237 -4.41 -18.69 6.52
C ASP A 237 -3.27 -19.66 6.84
N SER A 238 -3.59 -20.91 7.17
CA SER A 238 -2.59 -21.93 7.47
C SER A 238 -1.69 -22.27 6.29
N ASN A 239 -2.13 -21.99 5.06
CA ASN A 239 -1.43 -22.29 3.80
C ASN A 239 -0.91 -21.04 3.09
N ASP A 240 -0.67 -19.96 3.83
CA ASP A 240 -0.33 -18.62 3.34
C ASP A 240 0.74 -18.58 2.23
N TRP A 241 1.80 -19.40 2.32
CA TRP A 241 2.85 -19.46 1.30
C TRP A 241 2.33 -19.91 -0.05
N GLU A 242 1.51 -20.98 -0.06
CA GLU A 242 0.95 -21.51 -1.31
C GLU A 242 -0.13 -20.58 -1.87
N THR A 243 -0.95 -19.99 -0.99
CA THR A 243 -1.95 -18.97 -1.38
C THR A 243 -1.28 -17.81 -2.11
N HIS A 244 -0.18 -17.26 -1.57
CA HIS A 244 0.54 -16.17 -2.20
C HIS A 244 1.19 -16.60 -3.53
N LYS A 245 1.86 -17.76 -3.59
CA LYS A 245 2.44 -18.29 -4.85
C LYS A 245 1.39 -18.50 -5.93
N ALA A 246 0.28 -19.13 -5.58
CA ALA A 246 -0.82 -19.36 -6.49
C ALA A 246 -1.41 -18.06 -7.02
N SER A 247 -1.51 -17.04 -6.16
CA SER A 247 -2.02 -15.72 -6.50
C SER A 247 -1.12 -15.01 -7.49
N TYR A 248 0.19 -14.96 -7.26
CA TYR A 248 1.15 -14.40 -8.22
C TYR A 248 1.08 -15.12 -9.57
N LYS A 249 1.03 -16.48 -9.57
CA LYS A 249 0.87 -17.26 -10.79
C LYS A 249 -0.42 -16.94 -11.52
N TYR A 250 -1.52 -16.79 -10.78
CA TYR A 250 -2.83 -16.44 -11.32
C TYR A 250 -2.81 -15.05 -12.00
N ILE A 251 -2.27 -14.02 -11.33
CA ILE A 251 -2.17 -12.68 -11.91
C ILE A 251 -1.26 -12.70 -13.15
N LYS A 252 -0.09 -13.33 -13.07
CA LYS A 252 0.84 -13.44 -14.19
C LYS A 252 0.19 -14.06 -15.43
N LYS A 253 -0.67 -15.08 -15.25
CA LYS A 253 -1.35 -15.79 -16.34
C LYS A 253 -2.54 -15.02 -16.90
N ASN A 254 -3.35 -14.40 -16.06
CA ASN A 254 -4.69 -13.94 -16.44
C ASN A 254 -4.80 -12.43 -16.62
N TYR A 255 -3.83 -11.63 -16.15
CA TYR A 255 -3.85 -10.18 -16.22
C TYR A 255 -2.72 -9.66 -17.09
N LYS A 256 -2.98 -8.54 -17.78
CA LYS A 256 -2.00 -7.78 -18.55
C LYS A 256 -2.04 -6.33 -18.13
N ASN A 257 -0.87 -5.70 -18.05
CA ASN A 257 -0.77 -4.26 -17.79
C ASN A 257 -0.96 -3.51 -19.12
N GLU A 258 -2.19 -3.14 -19.41
CA GLU A 258 -2.57 -2.49 -20.66
C GLU A 258 -2.37 -0.97 -20.55
N LYS A 259 -1.79 -0.39 -21.61
CA LYS A 259 -1.63 1.07 -21.70
C LYS A 259 -2.94 1.67 -22.21
N ILE A 260 -3.74 2.22 -21.32
CA ILE A 260 -5.06 2.78 -21.60
C ILE A 260 -4.93 4.18 -22.23
N LEU A 261 -4.06 5.03 -21.67
CA LEU A 261 -3.67 6.30 -22.28
C LEU A 261 -2.18 6.28 -22.60
N ASN A 262 -1.84 6.72 -23.81
CA ASN A 262 -0.47 6.76 -24.29
C ASN A 262 -0.07 8.22 -24.58
N LYS A 263 0.85 8.77 -23.79
CA LYS A 263 1.31 10.17 -23.95
C LYS A 263 1.87 10.50 -25.33
N ASN A 264 2.47 9.52 -26.01
CA ASN A 264 3.06 9.72 -27.34
C ASN A 264 2.06 9.61 -28.49
N LYS A 265 0.83 9.14 -28.21
CA LYS A 265 -0.24 8.94 -29.18
C LYS A 265 -1.54 9.64 -28.74
N PHE A 266 -1.47 10.45 -27.69
CA PHE A 266 -2.63 11.16 -27.17
C PHE A 266 -3.03 12.24 -28.18
N SER A 267 -4.27 12.19 -28.62
CA SER A 267 -4.91 13.25 -29.39
C SER A 267 -6.39 13.30 -29.00
N LEU A 268 -6.93 14.49 -28.91
CA LEU A 268 -8.32 14.71 -28.57
C LEU A 268 -8.94 15.67 -29.58
N ASP A 269 -10.01 15.23 -30.26
CA ASP A 269 -10.81 16.12 -31.10
C ASP A 269 -11.66 17.05 -30.20
N THR A 270 -11.30 18.30 -30.16
CA THR A 270 -11.95 19.32 -29.35
C THR A 270 -13.02 20.13 -30.09
N LYS A 271 -13.41 19.71 -31.30
CA LYS A 271 -14.44 20.37 -32.13
C LYS A 271 -14.25 21.89 -32.18
N ASN A 272 -13.05 22.34 -32.53
CA ASN A 272 -12.67 23.76 -32.67
C ASN A 272 -12.48 24.56 -31.37
N LEU A 273 -12.45 23.95 -30.20
CA LEU A 273 -12.14 24.68 -28.94
C LEU A 273 -10.67 25.14 -28.86
N PHE A 274 -9.75 24.41 -29.51
CA PHE A 274 -8.30 24.64 -29.50
C PHE A 274 -7.71 24.44 -30.90
N ILE A 275 -8.04 25.36 -31.82
CA ILE A 275 -7.79 25.17 -33.27
C ILE A 275 -6.31 25.08 -33.63
N GLU A 276 -5.46 25.85 -32.92
CA GLU A 276 -4.01 25.89 -33.18
C GLU A 276 -3.19 25.25 -32.08
N ASP A 277 -3.82 24.86 -30.98
CA ASP A 277 -3.15 24.36 -29.79
C ASP A 277 -3.12 22.83 -29.79
N THR A 278 -2.14 22.25 -29.13
CA THR A 278 -2.01 20.80 -28.96
C THR A 278 -2.33 20.42 -27.53
N LEU A 279 -3.28 19.52 -27.35
CA LEU A 279 -3.53 18.91 -26.05
C LEU A 279 -2.68 17.66 -25.88
N TYR A 280 -2.11 17.48 -24.68
CA TYR A 280 -1.25 16.36 -24.36
C TYR A 280 -1.37 15.92 -22.91
N ILE A 281 -0.89 14.72 -22.61
CA ILE A 281 -0.77 14.17 -21.25
C ILE A 281 0.71 13.96 -20.93
N LYS A 282 1.10 14.15 -19.68
CA LYS A 282 2.51 13.99 -19.27
C LYS A 282 2.89 12.53 -19.03
N ASN A 283 1.96 11.71 -18.60
CA ASN A 283 2.20 10.31 -18.25
C ASN A 283 1.35 9.36 -19.08
N ASN A 284 1.79 8.10 -19.17
CA ASN A 284 0.93 7.03 -19.63
C ASN A 284 0.03 6.60 -18.47
N PHE A 285 -1.23 6.27 -18.74
CA PHE A 285 -2.07 5.57 -17.78
C PHE A 285 -2.09 4.08 -18.13
N ASN A 286 -1.58 3.26 -17.24
CA ASN A 286 -1.59 1.80 -17.38
C ASN A 286 -2.58 1.20 -16.39
N LEU A 287 -3.26 0.13 -16.78
CA LEU A 287 -4.21 -0.57 -15.94
C LEU A 287 -4.02 -2.08 -16.06
N LEU A 288 -3.86 -2.74 -14.92
CA LEU A 288 -3.73 -4.19 -14.88
C LEU A 288 -5.12 -4.83 -15.00
N ILE A 289 -5.42 -5.43 -16.15
CA ILE A 289 -6.75 -5.98 -16.47
C ILE A 289 -6.66 -7.39 -17.04
N ASN A 290 -7.76 -8.13 -16.90
CA ASN A 290 -7.96 -9.40 -17.58
C ASN A 290 -8.74 -9.20 -18.91
N ASN A 291 -8.85 -10.27 -19.71
CA ASN A 291 -9.48 -10.18 -21.03
C ASN A 291 -10.96 -9.79 -20.98
N SER A 292 -11.70 -10.15 -19.94
CA SER A 292 -13.12 -9.79 -19.81
C SER A 292 -13.30 -8.31 -19.45
N GLU A 293 -12.38 -7.74 -18.69
CA GLU A 293 -12.41 -6.35 -18.26
C GLU A 293 -12.10 -5.36 -19.40
N LYS A 294 -11.33 -5.78 -20.41
CA LYS A 294 -10.91 -4.91 -21.52
C LYS A 294 -12.07 -4.24 -22.23
N LYS A 295 -13.21 -4.93 -22.39
CA LYS A 295 -14.42 -4.42 -23.04
C LYS A 295 -15.23 -3.46 -22.15
N LEU A 296 -14.93 -3.41 -20.86
CA LEU A 296 -15.65 -2.60 -19.87
C LEU A 296 -14.96 -1.27 -19.58
N ILE A 297 -13.82 -0.99 -20.27
CA ILE A 297 -13.09 0.27 -20.11
C ILE A 297 -13.81 1.36 -20.90
N LYS A 298 -14.01 2.49 -20.23
CA LYS A 298 -14.51 3.73 -20.83
C LYS A 298 -13.63 4.89 -20.40
N ILE A 299 -13.38 5.83 -21.31
CA ILE A 299 -12.64 7.06 -21.02
C ILE A 299 -13.61 8.23 -21.22
N LYS A 300 -13.66 9.13 -20.25
CA LYS A 300 -14.40 10.39 -20.36
C LYS A 300 -13.42 11.54 -20.24
N TYR A 301 -13.55 12.50 -21.14
CA TYR A 301 -12.72 13.69 -21.15
C TYR A 301 -13.52 14.88 -20.63
N PHE A 302 -12.95 15.60 -19.69
CA PHE A 302 -13.51 16.83 -19.11
C PHE A 302 -12.57 17.98 -19.43
N ILE A 303 -12.99 18.87 -20.33
CA ILE A 303 -12.20 20.00 -20.77
C ILE A 303 -12.86 21.30 -20.30
N LYS A 304 -12.08 22.16 -19.65
CA LYS A 304 -12.52 23.49 -19.25
C LYS A 304 -12.45 24.42 -20.47
N LYS A 305 -13.52 25.13 -20.70
CA LYS A 305 -13.59 26.15 -21.75
C LYS A 305 -13.17 27.49 -21.11
N ASP A 306 -11.89 27.83 -21.22
CA ASP A 306 -11.37 29.14 -20.84
C ASP A 306 -10.51 29.67 -21.98
N SER A 307 -10.39 30.98 -22.13
CA SER A 307 -9.65 31.64 -23.21
C SER A 307 -8.21 31.99 -22.83
N ASN A 308 -7.84 31.94 -21.57
CA ASN A 308 -6.57 32.45 -21.04
C ASN A 308 -5.70 31.34 -20.43
N TYR A 309 -5.25 30.39 -21.26
CA TYR A 309 -4.27 29.39 -20.86
C TYR A 309 -2.86 29.78 -21.29
N ASP A 310 -1.88 29.47 -20.49
CA ASP A 310 -0.46 29.47 -20.85
C ASP A 310 0.03 28.05 -21.24
N ASN A 311 1.25 27.97 -21.80
CA ASN A 311 1.86 26.68 -22.08
C ASN A 311 1.97 25.86 -20.79
N ASP A 312 1.65 24.56 -20.90
CA ASP A 312 1.71 23.60 -19.81
C ASP A 312 0.64 23.78 -18.72
N ASP A 313 -0.36 24.65 -18.95
CA ASP A 313 -1.53 24.73 -18.07
C ASP A 313 -2.42 23.49 -18.20
N ILE A 314 -3.06 23.12 -17.09
CA ILE A 314 -4.05 22.03 -17.05
C ILE A 314 -5.38 22.58 -17.58
N VAL A 315 -5.81 22.07 -18.73
CA VAL A 315 -7.07 22.44 -19.38
C VAL A 315 -8.21 21.47 -19.11
N GLY A 316 -7.90 20.35 -18.47
CA GLY A 316 -8.88 19.32 -18.16
C GLY A 316 -8.25 18.03 -17.66
N TYR A 317 -9.03 16.97 -17.68
CA TYR A 317 -8.56 15.64 -17.32
C TYR A 317 -9.31 14.55 -18.08
N ALA A 318 -8.68 13.38 -18.20
CA ALA A 318 -9.28 12.14 -18.68
C ALA A 318 -9.57 11.23 -17.49
N SER A 319 -10.83 10.91 -17.22
CA SER A 319 -11.21 9.89 -16.22
C SER A 319 -11.37 8.54 -16.89
N ILE A 320 -10.74 7.52 -16.30
CA ILE A 320 -10.76 6.15 -16.77
C ILE A 320 -11.72 5.35 -15.89
N TYR A 321 -12.70 4.73 -16.53
CA TYR A 321 -13.71 3.89 -15.87
C TYR A 321 -13.53 2.43 -16.27
N LEU A 322 -13.64 1.55 -15.29
CA LEU A 322 -13.76 0.11 -15.48
C LEU A 322 -15.10 -0.34 -14.89
N ASN A 323 -15.96 -0.94 -15.71
CA ASN A 323 -17.30 -1.35 -15.28
C ASN A 323 -18.08 -0.20 -14.58
N ASN A 324 -18.08 1.01 -15.17
CA ASN A 324 -18.68 2.24 -14.69
C ASN A 324 -18.14 2.80 -13.34
N LYS A 325 -17.11 2.18 -12.75
CA LYS A 325 -16.40 2.70 -11.58
C LYS A 325 -15.13 3.41 -12.04
N GLU A 326 -14.89 4.63 -11.60
CA GLU A 326 -13.63 5.33 -11.86
C GLU A 326 -12.46 4.59 -11.22
N VAL A 327 -11.41 4.35 -12.00
CA VAL A 327 -10.19 3.64 -11.55
C VAL A 327 -8.94 4.51 -11.65
N GLY A 328 -9.07 5.72 -12.15
CA GLY A 328 -8.03 6.73 -12.16
C GLY A 328 -8.31 7.84 -13.16
N ASN A 329 -7.45 8.83 -13.14
CA ASN A 329 -7.49 9.97 -14.04
C ASN A 329 -6.07 10.41 -14.45
N GLU A 330 -5.99 11.20 -15.53
CA GLU A 330 -4.75 11.81 -16.01
C GLU A 330 -5.06 13.25 -16.45
N ASP A 331 -4.24 14.20 -16.00
CA ASP A 331 -4.39 15.61 -16.35
C ASP A 331 -4.06 15.85 -17.83
N ILE A 332 -4.84 16.73 -18.47
CA ILE A 332 -4.66 17.15 -19.86
C ILE A 332 -4.10 18.57 -19.85
N TYR A 333 -2.96 18.73 -20.53
CA TYR A 333 -2.21 19.96 -20.64
C TYR A 333 -2.34 20.55 -22.03
N ILE A 334 -2.13 21.88 -22.15
CA ILE A 334 -2.12 22.60 -23.40
C ILE A 334 -0.71 23.02 -23.80
N LYS A 335 -0.41 22.88 -25.08
CA LYS A 335 0.74 23.49 -25.74
C LYS A 335 0.25 24.43 -26.81
N LYS A 336 0.45 25.74 -26.62
CA LYS A 336 0.02 26.76 -27.56
C LYS A 336 0.72 26.62 -28.90
N GLY A 337 -0.06 26.61 -29.96
CA GLY A 337 0.42 26.68 -31.32
C GLY A 337 1.13 28.01 -31.59
N LYS A 338 2.04 28.04 -32.54
CA LYS A 338 2.61 29.30 -33.01
C LYS A 338 1.49 30.08 -33.73
N ARG A 339 0.85 31.02 -33.04
CA ARG A 339 -0.07 31.96 -33.70
C ARG A 339 0.69 32.61 -34.85
N ASN A 340 0.32 32.32 -36.07
CA ASN A 340 0.91 32.96 -37.24
C ASN A 340 0.63 34.45 -37.14
N SER A 341 1.67 35.23 -36.84
CA SER A 341 1.61 36.70 -36.77
C SER A 341 1.13 37.34 -38.08
N LYS A 342 1.16 36.58 -39.19
CA LYS A 342 0.65 36.98 -40.48
C LYS A 342 -0.89 37.21 -40.51
N ILE A 343 -1.66 36.43 -39.74
CA ILE A 343 -3.12 36.61 -39.70
C ILE A 343 -3.48 37.85 -38.86
N LYS A 344 -2.81 38.09 -37.74
CA LYS A 344 -3.04 39.31 -36.96
C LYS A 344 -2.67 40.55 -37.73
N ASN A 345 -1.58 40.53 -38.49
CA ASN A 345 -1.15 41.63 -39.35
C ASN A 345 -2.09 41.81 -40.59
N PHE A 346 -2.71 40.74 -41.10
CA PHE A 346 -3.67 40.79 -42.17
C PHE A 346 -4.97 41.47 -41.71
N PHE A 347 -5.52 41.10 -40.58
CA PHE A 347 -6.72 41.74 -40.00
C PHE A 347 -6.44 43.18 -39.53
N GLN A 348 -5.28 43.47 -38.95
CA GLN A 348 -4.91 44.86 -38.60
C GLN A 348 -4.72 45.74 -39.85
N LYS A 349 -4.28 45.20 -40.97
CA LYS A 349 -4.22 45.92 -42.23
C LYS A 349 -5.60 46.15 -42.89
N LEU A 350 -6.53 45.20 -42.73
CA LEU A 350 -7.90 45.31 -43.23
C LEU A 350 -8.71 46.39 -42.46
N PHE A 351 -8.51 46.47 -41.13
CA PHE A 351 -9.20 47.45 -40.27
C PHE A 351 -8.53 48.83 -40.19
N LYS A 352 -7.31 49.01 -40.79
CA LYS A 352 -6.65 50.33 -40.90
C LYS A 352 -6.94 51.06 -42.19
N LYS A 353 -7.84 50.57 -43.04
CA LYS A 353 -8.17 51.18 -44.36
C LYS A 353 -9.47 51.96 -44.42
N ASP A 354 -10.15 52.16 -43.28
CA ASP A 354 -11.38 52.94 -43.23
C ASP A 354 -11.30 54.08 -42.17
N VAL A 355 -10.22 54.86 -42.21
CA VAL A 355 -10.20 56.21 -41.62
C VAL A 355 -9.22 57.05 -42.45
N ASP A 356 -9.73 57.59 -43.52
CA ASP A 356 -9.32 58.87 -44.18
C ASP A 356 -10.54 59.43 -44.89
#